data_1d74e78ff423aa146f715a0fbd779e23
#
_entry.id   1d74e78ff423aa146f715a0fbd779e23
#
_cell.length_a   1.000
_cell.length_b   1.000
_cell.length_c   1.000
_cell.angle_alpha   90.00
_cell.angle_beta   90.00
_cell.angle_gamma   90.00
#
_symmetry.space_group_name_H-M   'P 1'
#
loop_
_entity.id
_entity.type
_entity.pdbx_description
1 polymer ?
#
loop_
_entity_poly.entity_id
_entity_poly.type
_entity_poly.pdbx_seq_one_letter_code
_entity_poly.pdbx_strand_id
1 'polypeptide(L)'
;MKKVLFFLAVCLMGVRLAAQDLDTVPYYDDNQMPDAGIYLPAPPDTSSMLFIDDFQQWLWGKSMRSTPRGQQASWESEYSVERMCQIYSDAMGFVISKDATPAIYRLVSRGQKTAAQAVDRAKARYMRIRPFARMNEHVAGAFDDEEHLRGNGSYPSGHTSLGWTTALILAQMAPEQQDTILRRGWEYGESRVIVGAHWQSDVDAARLAASTCVARLQASPEFRSDMAAARTEYLLWHGAAPANVGFPNTRHILPAPIDTASYRYYGDVAAHWLAKSLRNTPRGIQAVTDHSKYVEDFLSQFSDCLDMTLDSTVAPNITAYLTYVHAKLRAESRRLKNSRFRRRPYVQLGDGSLIPEEEEEESTDSSYPSTHSTLGWGLALAMVELTPDSMNAILQRGFEYGYSRVIAGYHWASDVQAARLLASYTLFRLQREPEFQTLVAAARNEYAALRGYAGIPVADAASGAAFARAGDNIVLTFTDGQQTGVLNVYSIDGRVIRNVNVSGNTSVSLAGLPHGTYIATFNGRIIFVSFKTTF
;
A
#
# COMPACT_ATOMS: atom_id res chain seq x y z
N MET A 1 22.37 16.86 59.53
CA MET A 1 21.35 17.10 58.49
C MET A 1 21.90 17.51 57.12
N LYS A 2 23.22 17.50 56.82
CA LYS A 2 23.79 17.85 55.49
C LYS A 2 24.25 16.66 54.67
N LYS A 3 24.15 15.41 55.14
CA LYS A 3 24.57 14.20 54.42
C LYS A 3 23.43 13.39 53.81
N VAL A 4 22.18 13.71 54.06
CA VAL A 4 21.03 13.01 53.50
C VAL A 4 20.53 13.67 52.21
N LEU A 5 20.80 14.97 51.98
CA LEU A 5 20.44 15.68 50.76
C LEU A 5 21.32 15.37 49.54
N PHE A 6 22.53 14.81 49.73
CA PHE A 6 23.44 14.49 48.64
C PHE A 6 23.14 13.15 47.96
N PHE A 7 22.47 12.24 48.66
CA PHE A 7 22.09 10.94 48.12
C PHE A 7 20.80 10.96 47.28
N LEU A 8 19.93 11.94 47.50
CA LEU A 8 18.70 12.11 46.67
C LEU A 8 18.97 12.81 45.32
N ALA A 9 20.05 13.61 45.22
CA ALA A 9 20.41 14.30 43.98
C ALA A 9 21.16 13.40 42.96
N VAL A 10 21.80 12.30 43.43
CA VAL A 10 22.52 11.37 42.56
C VAL A 10 21.60 10.30 41.97
N CYS A 11 20.43 10.00 42.57
CA CYS A 11 19.46 9.07 42.04
C CYS A 11 18.56 9.67 40.94
N LEU A 12 18.61 11.00 40.67
CA LEU A 12 17.86 11.66 39.60
C LEU A 12 18.68 11.87 38.31
N MET A 13 19.97 11.42 38.30
CA MET A 13 20.77 11.33 37.07
C MET A 13 20.80 9.90 36.49
N GLY A 14 19.80 9.10 36.80
CA GLY A 14 19.62 7.76 36.30
C GLY A 14 18.87 7.74 34.98
N VAL A 15 19.62 7.48 33.93
CA VAL A 15 19.19 6.81 32.70
C VAL A 15 17.99 7.50 32.00
N ARG A 16 18.27 8.60 31.29
CA ARG A 16 17.61 8.79 30.00
C ARG A 16 18.18 7.70 29.09
N LEU A 17 17.61 6.49 29.11
CA LEU A 17 17.53 5.72 27.90
C LEU A 17 16.91 6.67 26.89
N ALA A 18 17.63 7.02 25.85
CA ALA A 18 17.06 7.74 24.74
C ALA A 18 15.89 6.87 24.26
N ALA A 19 14.68 7.26 24.62
CA ALA A 19 13.49 6.64 24.04
C ALA A 19 13.66 6.85 22.55
N GLN A 20 13.82 5.76 21.80
CA GLN A 20 13.94 5.81 20.36
C GLN A 20 12.76 6.63 19.87
N ASP A 21 13.03 7.70 19.11
CA ASP A 21 11.96 8.54 18.55
C ASP A 21 11.18 7.67 17.56
N LEU A 22 10.05 7.12 18.02
CA LEU A 22 9.21 6.19 17.25
C LEU A 22 8.73 6.81 15.94
N ASP A 23 8.71 8.14 15.84
CA ASP A 23 8.34 8.84 14.61
C ASP A 23 9.35 8.61 13.48
N THR A 24 10.56 8.13 13.80
CA THR A 24 11.63 7.87 12.82
C THR A 24 11.76 6.41 12.39
N VAL A 25 11.00 5.49 12.99
CA VAL A 25 11.09 4.05 12.74
C VAL A 25 10.04 3.62 11.72
N PRO A 26 10.41 2.92 10.62
CA PRO A 26 9.44 2.37 9.69
C PRO A 26 8.60 1.26 10.33
N TYR A 27 7.45 0.92 9.75
CA TYR A 27 6.63 -0.21 10.19
C TYR A 27 7.22 -1.56 9.78
N TYR A 28 8.01 -1.58 8.73
CA TYR A 28 8.67 -2.77 8.19
C TYR A 28 10.05 -2.40 7.65
N ASP A 29 10.98 -3.33 7.78
CA ASP A 29 12.29 -3.25 7.14
C ASP A 29 12.17 -3.58 5.63
N ASP A 30 13.19 -3.21 4.84
CA ASP A 30 13.20 -3.40 3.39
C ASP A 30 12.92 -4.85 2.96
N ASN A 31 13.52 -5.83 3.62
CA ASN A 31 13.32 -7.26 3.31
C ASN A 31 11.91 -7.77 3.62
N GLN A 32 11.12 -7.02 4.39
CA GLN A 32 9.73 -7.34 4.73
C GLN A 32 8.72 -6.66 3.80
N MET A 33 9.20 -5.83 2.87
CA MET A 33 8.38 -5.14 1.88
C MET A 33 8.31 -5.90 0.56
N PRO A 34 7.20 -5.76 -0.22
CA PRO A 34 7.16 -6.28 -1.58
C PRO A 34 8.28 -5.72 -2.45
N ASP A 35 8.90 -6.54 -3.28
CA ASP A 35 9.95 -6.11 -4.22
C ASP A 35 9.33 -5.62 -5.53
N ALA A 36 9.26 -4.31 -5.70
CA ALA A 36 8.74 -3.68 -6.91
C ALA A 36 9.48 -4.10 -8.19
N GLY A 37 10.74 -4.53 -8.10
CA GLY A 37 11.49 -5.07 -9.22
C GLY A 37 11.04 -6.45 -9.70
N ILE A 38 10.20 -7.16 -8.92
CA ILE A 38 9.66 -8.47 -9.29
C ILE A 38 8.29 -8.34 -9.97
N TYR A 39 7.37 -7.59 -9.35
CA TYR A 39 5.97 -7.56 -9.82
C TYR A 39 5.65 -6.41 -10.77
N LEU A 40 6.46 -5.36 -10.83
CA LEU A 40 6.31 -4.30 -11.84
C LEU A 40 7.11 -4.63 -13.11
N PRO A 41 6.63 -4.21 -14.30
CA PRO A 41 7.41 -4.36 -15.52
C PRO A 41 8.70 -3.54 -15.48
N ALA A 42 9.67 -3.92 -16.29
CA ALA A 42 10.82 -3.05 -16.53
C ALA A 42 10.38 -1.69 -17.12
N PRO A 43 11.10 -0.60 -16.82
CA PRO A 43 10.80 0.70 -17.42
C PRO A 43 10.94 0.64 -18.94
N PRO A 44 10.18 1.45 -19.71
CA PRO A 44 10.32 1.51 -21.16
C PRO A 44 11.76 1.76 -21.59
N ASP A 45 12.27 0.93 -22.49
CA ASP A 45 13.54 1.19 -23.15
C ASP A 45 13.43 2.45 -24.02
N THR A 46 14.44 3.29 -24.00
CA THR A 46 14.44 4.58 -24.70
C THR A 46 14.48 4.44 -26.23
N SER A 47 14.79 3.26 -26.76
CA SER A 47 14.69 2.93 -28.17
C SER A 47 13.32 2.38 -28.58
N SER A 48 12.45 2.07 -27.60
CA SER A 48 11.14 1.48 -27.85
C SER A 48 10.06 2.54 -28.11
N MET A 49 9.03 2.17 -28.84
CA MET A 49 7.84 3.00 -29.05
C MET A 49 7.12 3.36 -27.74
N LEU A 50 7.27 2.55 -26.70
CA LEU A 50 6.67 2.82 -25.38
C LEU A 50 7.29 4.04 -24.69
N PHE A 51 8.52 4.42 -25.04
CA PHE A 51 9.18 5.61 -24.51
C PHE A 51 8.58 6.92 -25.04
N ILE A 52 7.78 6.87 -26.10
CA ILE A 52 7.13 8.07 -26.66
C ILE A 52 6.29 8.80 -25.61
N ASP A 53 5.50 8.08 -24.79
CA ASP A 53 4.68 8.73 -23.75
C ASP A 53 5.57 9.41 -22.70
N ASP A 54 6.64 8.76 -22.25
CA ASP A 54 7.60 9.35 -21.32
C ASP A 54 8.22 10.64 -21.86
N PHE A 55 8.62 10.62 -23.12
CA PHE A 55 9.21 11.79 -23.77
C PHE A 55 8.21 12.94 -23.94
N GLN A 56 6.97 12.65 -24.36
CA GLN A 56 5.93 13.64 -24.52
C GLN A 56 5.50 14.25 -23.16
N GLN A 57 5.41 13.44 -22.13
CA GLN A 57 5.12 13.92 -20.78
C GLN A 57 6.26 14.78 -20.21
N TRP A 58 7.53 14.43 -20.52
CA TRP A 58 8.66 15.28 -20.18
C TRP A 58 8.57 16.64 -20.90
N LEU A 59 8.23 16.69 -22.20
CA LEU A 59 8.03 17.95 -22.94
C LEU A 59 6.89 18.79 -22.33
N TRP A 60 5.77 18.16 -22.00
CA TRP A 60 4.68 18.82 -21.28
C TRP A 60 5.17 19.38 -19.94
N GLY A 61 5.83 18.56 -19.12
CA GLY A 61 6.37 19.00 -17.83
C GLY A 61 7.32 20.18 -17.96
N LYS A 62 8.21 20.16 -18.98
CA LYS A 62 9.11 21.26 -19.29
C LYS A 62 8.36 22.56 -19.60
N SER A 63 7.25 22.50 -20.35
CA SER A 63 6.43 23.67 -20.67
C SER A 63 5.74 24.27 -19.44
N MET A 64 5.53 23.48 -18.39
CA MET A 64 4.89 23.93 -17.14
C MET A 64 5.85 24.65 -16.18
N ARG A 65 7.16 24.51 -16.32
CA ARG A 65 8.16 24.96 -15.32
C ARG A 65 8.09 26.45 -14.99
N SER A 66 7.75 27.31 -15.97
CA SER A 66 7.61 28.75 -15.78
C SER A 66 6.24 29.20 -15.28
N THR A 67 5.31 28.30 -15.07
CA THR A 67 3.95 28.58 -14.59
C THR A 67 3.86 28.52 -13.05
N PRO A 68 2.77 29.02 -12.43
CA PRO A 68 2.52 28.79 -11.00
C PRO A 68 2.55 27.30 -10.61
N ARG A 69 2.09 26.41 -11.50
CA ARG A 69 2.16 24.96 -11.28
C ARG A 69 3.61 24.44 -11.25
N GLY A 70 4.50 25.03 -12.06
CA GLY A 70 5.93 24.72 -12.03
C GLY A 70 6.60 25.20 -10.75
N GLN A 71 6.24 26.39 -10.26
CA GLN A 71 6.72 26.91 -8.97
C GLN A 71 6.31 26.00 -7.81
N GLN A 72 5.05 25.55 -7.80
CA GLN A 72 4.55 24.56 -6.85
C GLN A 72 5.36 23.26 -6.94
N ALA A 73 5.61 22.74 -8.15
CA ALA A 73 6.37 21.52 -8.35
C ALA A 73 7.81 21.63 -7.84
N SER A 74 8.44 22.80 -7.99
CA SER A 74 9.76 23.09 -7.44
C SER A 74 9.74 23.10 -5.91
N TRP A 75 8.75 23.78 -5.30
CA TRP A 75 8.57 23.82 -3.84
C TRP A 75 8.35 22.42 -3.26
N GLU A 76 7.63 21.53 -3.95
CA GLU A 76 7.36 20.15 -3.58
C GLU A 76 8.56 19.21 -3.73
N SER A 77 9.69 19.71 -4.22
CA SER A 77 10.89 18.88 -4.43
C SER A 77 11.66 18.60 -3.15
N GLU A 78 11.43 19.36 -2.08
CA GLU A 78 12.06 19.14 -0.80
C GLU A 78 11.61 17.78 -0.19
N TYR A 79 12.61 17.00 0.21
CA TYR A 79 12.41 15.68 0.80
C TYR A 79 12.44 15.77 2.32
N SER A 80 11.29 16.08 2.94
CA SER A 80 11.14 16.06 4.39
C SER A 80 9.72 15.62 4.79
N VAL A 81 9.58 15.12 6.02
CA VAL A 81 8.26 14.80 6.60
C VAL A 81 7.44 16.06 6.76
N GLU A 82 8.09 17.14 7.19
CA GLU A 82 7.50 18.46 7.40
C GLU A 82 6.92 19.00 6.09
N ARG A 83 7.67 18.92 4.98
CA ARG A 83 7.18 19.31 3.65
C ARG A 83 5.99 18.48 3.23
N MET A 84 6.02 17.17 3.44
CA MET A 84 4.90 16.31 3.13
C MET A 84 3.65 16.68 3.95
N CYS A 85 3.80 16.95 5.24
CA CYS A 85 2.72 17.43 6.09
C CYS A 85 2.13 18.76 5.57
N GLN A 86 2.97 19.72 5.18
CA GLN A 86 2.54 21.00 4.58
C GLN A 86 1.74 20.78 3.29
N ILE A 87 2.21 19.86 2.42
CA ILE A 87 1.55 19.53 1.14
C ILE A 87 0.11 19.06 1.34
N TYR A 88 -0.16 18.31 2.42
CA TYR A 88 -1.50 17.76 2.68
C TYR A 88 -2.34 18.59 3.65
N SER A 89 -1.77 19.58 4.34
CA SER A 89 -2.48 20.38 5.35
C SER A 89 -3.72 21.07 4.79
N ASP A 90 -3.62 21.67 3.60
CA ASP A 90 -4.76 22.31 2.94
C ASP A 90 -5.87 21.32 2.60
N ALA A 91 -5.50 20.12 2.11
CA ALA A 91 -6.45 19.06 1.78
C ALA A 91 -7.14 18.48 3.03
N MET A 92 -6.48 18.55 4.19
CA MET A 92 -7.01 18.11 5.48
C MET A 92 -7.83 19.21 6.19
N GLY A 93 -7.67 20.48 5.79
CA GLY A 93 -8.34 21.63 6.39
C GLY A 93 -7.74 22.10 7.72
N PHE A 94 -6.56 21.58 8.10
CA PHE A 94 -5.78 22.00 9.28
C PHE A 94 -4.30 21.70 9.10
N VAL A 95 -3.45 22.33 9.92
CA VAL A 95 -1.99 22.13 9.87
C VAL A 95 -1.62 20.78 10.48
N ILE A 96 -0.98 19.94 9.70
CA ILE A 96 -0.37 18.69 10.19
C ILE A 96 1.04 19.01 10.68
N SER A 97 1.30 18.80 11.98
CA SER A 97 2.64 19.00 12.56
C SER A 97 2.85 18.12 13.78
N LYS A 98 4.12 17.96 14.18
CA LYS A 98 4.49 17.16 15.36
C LYS A 98 3.85 17.72 16.65
N ASP A 99 3.71 19.04 16.74
CA ASP A 99 3.17 19.71 17.94
C ASP A 99 1.64 19.73 17.97
N ALA A 100 0.99 20.02 16.82
CA ALA A 100 -0.47 20.20 16.75
C ALA A 100 -1.21 18.87 16.58
N THR A 101 -0.65 17.93 15.81
CA THR A 101 -1.30 16.67 15.44
C THR A 101 -0.32 15.51 15.53
N PRO A 102 0.21 15.21 16.74
CA PRO A 102 1.31 14.25 16.91
C PRO A 102 1.00 12.83 16.41
N ALA A 103 -0.25 12.35 16.54
CA ALA A 103 -0.62 11.03 16.08
C ALA A 103 -0.69 10.96 14.54
N ILE A 104 -1.23 11.99 13.89
CA ILE A 104 -1.27 12.08 12.41
C ILE A 104 0.16 12.26 11.87
N TYR A 105 0.98 13.12 12.49
CA TYR A 105 2.38 13.31 12.12
C TYR A 105 3.17 12.00 12.20
N ARG A 106 3.04 11.24 13.30
CA ARG A 106 3.67 9.92 13.47
C ARG A 106 3.26 8.95 12.38
N LEU A 107 1.96 8.84 12.10
CA LEU A 107 1.42 7.96 11.06
C LEU A 107 2.02 8.30 9.69
N VAL A 108 2.08 9.59 9.33
CA VAL A 108 2.67 10.08 8.08
C VAL A 108 4.17 9.80 8.04
N SER A 109 4.91 10.14 9.11
CA SER A 109 6.36 9.96 9.18
C SER A 109 6.77 8.49 9.02
N ARG A 110 6.18 7.59 9.81
CA ARG A 110 6.46 6.15 9.74
C ARG A 110 6.02 5.54 8.41
N GLY A 111 4.87 5.98 7.88
CA GLY A 111 4.36 5.58 6.56
C GLY A 111 5.35 5.94 5.44
N GLN A 112 5.91 7.15 5.45
CA GLN A 112 6.92 7.58 4.48
C GLN A 112 8.22 6.78 4.58
N LYS A 113 8.72 6.53 5.80
CA LYS A 113 9.93 5.71 6.00
C LYS A 113 9.76 4.31 5.40
N THR A 114 8.57 3.72 5.56
CA THR A 114 8.25 2.42 4.97
C THR A 114 8.09 2.51 3.44
N ALA A 115 7.45 3.57 2.93
CA ALA A 115 7.23 3.75 1.49
C ALA A 115 8.52 4.03 0.70
N ALA A 116 9.55 4.60 1.32
CA ALA A 116 10.87 4.76 0.72
C ALA A 116 11.46 3.39 0.34
N GLN A 117 11.37 2.42 1.25
CA GLN A 117 11.90 1.07 1.06
C GLN A 117 11.17 0.30 -0.06
N ALA A 118 9.89 0.60 -0.31
CA ALA A 118 9.08 -0.09 -1.33
C ALA A 118 9.62 0.05 -2.77
N VAL A 119 10.51 0.98 -3.05
CA VAL A 119 11.05 1.27 -4.39
C VAL A 119 12.57 1.07 -4.51
N ASP A 120 13.30 0.94 -3.39
CA ASP A 120 14.77 0.98 -3.39
C ASP A 120 15.40 -0.20 -4.15
N ARG A 121 14.87 -1.43 -3.97
CA ARG A 121 15.37 -2.60 -4.71
C ARG A 121 15.16 -2.49 -6.22
N ALA A 122 14.01 -1.97 -6.66
CA ALA A 122 13.75 -1.73 -8.08
C ALA A 122 14.65 -0.61 -8.64
N LYS A 123 14.91 0.45 -7.87
CA LYS A 123 15.86 1.51 -8.25
C LYS A 123 17.26 0.96 -8.47
N ALA A 124 17.76 0.17 -7.52
CA ALA A 124 19.06 -0.48 -7.62
C ALA A 124 19.15 -1.46 -8.80
N ARG A 125 18.06 -2.19 -9.10
CA ARG A 125 18.00 -3.15 -10.20
C ARG A 125 18.06 -2.51 -11.57
N TYR A 126 17.30 -1.41 -11.78
CA TYR A 126 17.16 -0.83 -13.12
C TYR A 126 18.12 0.33 -13.38
N MET A 127 18.57 1.04 -12.35
CA MET A 127 19.46 2.21 -12.46
C MET A 127 19.13 3.12 -13.65
N ARG A 128 17.82 3.35 -13.87
CA ARG A 128 17.31 4.11 -15.01
C ARG A 128 17.81 5.56 -14.96
N ILE A 129 18.31 6.06 -16.08
CA ILE A 129 18.77 7.45 -16.19
C ILE A 129 17.59 8.41 -16.10
N ARG A 130 17.71 9.44 -15.24
CA ARG A 130 16.68 10.46 -15.04
C ARG A 130 16.53 11.39 -16.25
N PRO A 131 15.32 11.99 -16.48
CA PRO A 131 15.09 12.90 -17.60
C PRO A 131 16.11 14.03 -17.69
N PHE A 132 16.33 14.79 -16.62
CA PHE A 132 17.26 15.91 -16.62
C PHE A 132 18.71 15.50 -16.98
N ALA A 133 19.17 14.35 -16.48
CA ALA A 133 20.48 13.82 -16.78
C ALA A 133 20.60 13.36 -18.24
N ARG A 134 19.56 12.67 -18.76
CA ARG A 134 19.53 12.20 -20.15
C ARG A 134 19.47 13.36 -21.16
N MET A 135 18.75 14.42 -20.81
CA MET A 135 18.58 15.61 -21.67
C MET A 135 19.67 16.64 -21.47
N ASN A 136 20.65 16.34 -20.64
CA ASN A 136 21.75 17.25 -20.28
C ASN A 136 21.26 18.61 -19.78
N GLU A 137 20.28 18.60 -18.88
CA GLU A 137 19.67 19.75 -18.24
C GLU A 137 19.92 19.72 -16.73
N HIS A 138 19.61 20.82 -16.05
CA HIS A 138 19.44 20.85 -14.60
C HIS A 138 18.02 20.47 -14.21
N VAL A 139 17.86 19.83 -13.05
CA VAL A 139 16.54 19.60 -12.49
C VAL A 139 15.91 20.94 -12.06
N ALA A 140 14.62 21.13 -12.37
CA ALA A 140 13.93 22.40 -12.07
C ALA A 140 13.31 22.43 -10.67
N GLY A 141 13.92 21.76 -9.70
CA GLY A 141 13.45 21.67 -8.32
C GLY A 141 14.46 22.25 -7.33
N ALA A 142 14.02 22.44 -6.09
CA ALA A 142 14.89 22.80 -4.97
C ALA A 142 15.60 21.52 -4.48
N PHE A 143 16.58 21.06 -5.24
CA PHE A 143 17.43 19.93 -4.87
C PHE A 143 18.81 20.44 -4.49
N ASP A 144 19.22 20.16 -3.27
CA ASP A 144 20.55 20.52 -2.77
C ASP A 144 21.66 19.61 -3.32
N ASP A 145 21.29 18.40 -3.85
CA ASP A 145 22.22 17.38 -4.30
C ASP A 145 21.79 16.76 -5.65
N GLU A 146 21.90 17.52 -6.74
CA GLU A 146 21.64 17.03 -8.09
C GLU A 146 22.62 15.90 -8.49
N GLU A 147 23.87 15.93 -7.99
CA GLU A 147 24.87 14.90 -8.29
C GLU A 147 24.46 13.54 -7.71
N HIS A 148 23.94 13.52 -6.48
CA HIS A 148 23.36 12.31 -5.90
C HIS A 148 22.21 11.75 -6.77
N LEU A 149 21.35 12.63 -7.29
CA LEU A 149 20.25 12.22 -8.17
C LEU A 149 20.74 11.62 -9.50
N ARG A 150 21.89 12.09 -10.03
CA ARG A 150 22.51 11.51 -11.23
C ARG A 150 23.01 10.08 -10.99
N GLY A 151 23.49 9.78 -9.79
CA GLY A 151 23.95 8.46 -9.36
C GLY A 151 22.85 7.53 -8.87
N ASN A 152 21.60 7.98 -8.75
CA ASN A 152 20.48 7.22 -8.18
C ASN A 152 19.41 6.94 -9.25
N GLY A 153 19.00 5.67 -9.39
CA GLY A 153 18.03 5.23 -10.38
C GLY A 153 16.71 6.00 -10.34
N SER A 154 16.18 6.31 -11.55
CA SER A 154 14.92 7.03 -11.72
C SER A 154 13.69 6.17 -11.41
N TYR A 155 13.72 4.89 -11.70
CA TYR A 155 12.55 4.00 -11.70
C TYR A 155 12.52 3.05 -10.50
N PRO A 156 11.39 2.97 -9.78
CA PRO A 156 10.24 3.87 -9.70
C PRO A 156 10.55 5.18 -8.97
N SER A 157 9.64 6.19 -9.06
CA SER A 157 9.81 7.49 -8.39
C SER A 157 9.67 7.38 -6.87
N GLY A 158 10.73 7.70 -6.11
CA GLY A 158 10.70 7.71 -4.63
C GLY A 158 9.71 8.72 -4.08
N HIS A 159 9.80 10.00 -4.49
CA HIS A 159 8.85 11.02 -4.08
C HIS A 159 7.39 10.63 -4.34
N THR A 160 7.09 10.10 -5.54
CA THR A 160 5.72 9.66 -5.85
C THR A 160 5.28 8.51 -4.93
N SER A 161 6.16 7.56 -4.61
CA SER A 161 5.86 6.49 -3.64
C SER A 161 5.48 7.06 -2.29
N LEU A 162 6.26 8.01 -1.77
CA LEU A 162 5.98 8.69 -0.50
C LEU A 162 4.65 9.44 -0.51
N GLY A 163 4.48 10.32 -1.52
CA GLY A 163 3.28 11.15 -1.62
C GLY A 163 2.02 10.34 -1.80
N TRP A 164 2.06 9.31 -2.67
CA TRP A 164 0.90 8.47 -2.92
C TRP A 164 0.54 7.57 -1.72
N THR A 165 1.53 7.02 -1.03
CA THR A 165 1.33 6.32 0.25
C THR A 165 0.66 7.23 1.27
N THR A 166 1.16 8.46 1.43
CA THR A 166 0.58 9.46 2.33
C THR A 166 -0.87 9.78 1.94
N ALA A 167 -1.16 9.97 0.65
CA ALA A 167 -2.51 10.22 0.17
C ALA A 167 -3.47 9.08 0.52
N LEU A 168 -3.07 7.83 0.28
CA LEU A 168 -3.90 6.64 0.57
C LEU A 168 -4.15 6.48 2.09
N ILE A 169 -3.13 6.71 2.91
CA ILE A 169 -3.24 6.66 4.38
C ILE A 169 -4.18 7.75 4.90
N LEU A 170 -3.99 9.00 4.46
CA LEU A 170 -4.82 10.13 4.89
C LEU A 170 -6.26 10.01 4.37
N ALA A 171 -6.47 9.55 3.13
CA ALA A 171 -7.82 9.31 2.59
C ALA A 171 -8.56 8.19 3.34
N GLN A 172 -7.85 7.17 3.82
CA GLN A 172 -8.41 6.15 4.70
C GLN A 172 -8.78 6.72 6.06
N MET A 173 -7.94 7.58 6.62
CA MET A 173 -8.16 8.24 7.92
C MET A 173 -9.32 9.24 7.85
N ALA A 174 -9.38 10.05 6.80
CA ALA A 174 -10.35 11.14 6.59
C ALA A 174 -11.13 10.93 5.28
N PRO A 175 -12.03 9.93 5.21
CA PRO A 175 -12.73 9.58 3.96
C PRO A 175 -13.63 10.70 3.44
N GLU A 176 -14.10 11.60 4.27
CA GLU A 176 -14.85 12.81 3.90
C GLU A 176 -14.02 13.81 3.08
N GLN A 177 -12.70 13.79 3.20
CA GLN A 177 -11.76 14.61 2.46
C GLN A 177 -11.03 13.83 1.34
N GLN A 178 -11.39 12.56 1.13
CA GLN A 178 -10.65 11.62 0.27
C GLN A 178 -10.40 12.16 -1.14
N ASP A 179 -11.36 12.85 -1.76
CA ASP A 179 -11.24 13.33 -3.13
C ASP A 179 -10.15 14.41 -3.26
N THR A 180 -10.11 15.34 -2.30
CA THR A 180 -9.11 16.41 -2.26
C THR A 180 -7.72 15.85 -1.95
N ILE A 181 -7.64 14.93 -0.99
CA ILE A 181 -6.39 14.27 -0.59
C ILE A 181 -5.79 13.46 -1.75
N LEU A 182 -6.60 12.63 -2.41
CA LEU A 182 -6.14 11.78 -3.51
C LEU A 182 -5.74 12.62 -4.74
N ARG A 183 -6.49 13.70 -5.04
CA ARG A 183 -6.10 14.65 -6.09
C ARG A 183 -4.74 15.26 -5.78
N ARG A 184 -4.54 15.69 -4.54
CA ARG A 184 -3.28 16.29 -4.12
C ARG A 184 -2.09 15.32 -4.26
N GLY A 185 -2.29 14.03 -3.90
CA GLY A 185 -1.30 12.99 -4.12
C GLY A 185 -1.01 12.72 -5.61
N TRP A 186 -2.03 12.81 -6.45
CA TRP A 186 -1.85 12.73 -7.90
C TRP A 186 -0.98 13.85 -8.44
N GLU A 187 -1.31 15.10 -8.11
CA GLU A 187 -0.57 16.31 -8.51
C GLU A 187 0.89 16.28 -8.01
N TYR A 188 1.12 15.76 -6.80
CA TYR A 188 2.47 15.61 -6.28
C TYR A 188 3.35 14.68 -7.13
N GLY A 189 2.77 13.58 -7.64
CA GLY A 189 3.44 12.72 -8.62
C GLY A 189 3.76 13.45 -9.93
N GLU A 190 2.80 14.24 -10.47
CA GLU A 190 3.02 15.05 -11.69
C GLU A 190 4.15 16.07 -11.52
N SER A 191 4.30 16.61 -10.32
CA SER A 191 5.39 17.53 -10.00
C SER A 191 6.77 16.95 -10.31
N ARG A 192 6.94 15.63 -10.20
CA ARG A 192 8.22 14.95 -10.51
C ARG A 192 8.55 14.97 -12.00
N VAL A 193 7.50 14.90 -12.85
CA VAL A 193 7.63 15.05 -14.31
C VAL A 193 7.94 16.51 -14.66
N ILE A 194 7.23 17.47 -14.04
CA ILE A 194 7.39 18.91 -14.29
C ILE A 194 8.82 19.35 -14.00
N VAL A 195 9.38 19.00 -12.84
CA VAL A 195 10.75 19.36 -12.49
C VAL A 195 11.81 18.58 -13.28
N GLY A 196 11.42 17.55 -14.03
CA GLY A 196 12.33 16.73 -14.85
C GLY A 196 13.13 15.70 -14.07
N ALA A 197 12.75 15.39 -12.82
CA ALA A 197 13.42 14.40 -11.98
C ALA A 197 13.05 12.95 -12.35
N HIS A 198 11.85 12.75 -12.91
CA HIS A 198 11.30 11.42 -13.22
C HIS A 198 10.53 11.41 -14.54
N TRP A 199 10.55 10.27 -15.21
CA TRP A 199 9.70 9.96 -16.36
C TRP A 199 8.25 9.67 -15.89
N GLN A 200 7.27 9.78 -16.80
CA GLN A 200 5.88 9.48 -16.47
C GLN A 200 5.72 8.02 -16.00
N SER A 201 6.37 7.09 -16.67
CA SER A 201 6.32 5.67 -16.29
C SER A 201 6.97 5.38 -14.93
N ASP A 202 7.97 6.18 -14.48
CA ASP A 202 8.52 6.09 -13.12
C ASP A 202 7.47 6.48 -12.07
N VAL A 203 6.67 7.50 -12.38
CA VAL A 203 5.58 8.01 -11.53
C VAL A 203 4.43 7.01 -11.45
N ASP A 204 4.03 6.44 -12.58
CA ASP A 204 2.95 5.47 -12.65
C ASP A 204 3.30 4.16 -11.93
N ALA A 205 4.52 3.66 -12.09
CA ALA A 205 5.03 2.51 -11.36
C ALA A 205 5.08 2.77 -9.84
N ALA A 206 5.50 3.98 -9.42
CA ALA A 206 5.57 4.35 -8.01
C ALA A 206 4.19 4.42 -7.33
N ARG A 207 3.14 4.82 -8.04
CA ARG A 207 1.76 4.77 -7.51
C ARG A 207 1.32 3.34 -7.23
N LEU A 208 1.71 2.39 -8.06
CA LEU A 208 1.45 0.97 -7.82
C LEU A 208 2.27 0.44 -6.64
N ALA A 209 3.56 0.77 -6.57
CA ALA A 209 4.41 0.40 -5.44
C ALA A 209 3.89 0.97 -4.11
N ALA A 210 3.41 2.22 -4.10
CA ALA A 210 2.76 2.82 -2.93
C ALA A 210 1.48 2.06 -2.53
N SER A 211 0.69 1.62 -3.50
CA SER A 211 -0.52 0.83 -3.22
C SER A 211 -0.19 -0.51 -2.57
N THR A 212 0.86 -1.18 -3.04
CA THR A 212 1.33 -2.43 -2.41
C THR A 212 1.95 -2.19 -1.03
N CYS A 213 2.62 -1.06 -0.84
CA CYS A 213 3.12 -0.64 0.46
C CYS A 213 1.96 -0.48 1.46
N VAL A 214 0.89 0.24 1.09
CA VAL A 214 -0.27 0.42 1.98
C VAL A 214 -0.97 -0.91 2.25
N ALA A 215 -1.14 -1.79 1.27
CA ALA A 215 -1.67 -3.13 1.50
C ALA A 215 -0.83 -3.92 2.52
N ARG A 216 0.50 -3.87 2.39
CA ARG A 216 1.42 -4.48 3.37
C ARG A 216 1.30 -3.85 4.76
N LEU A 217 1.18 -2.52 4.84
CA LEU A 217 0.98 -1.79 6.09
C LEU A 217 -0.28 -2.26 6.85
N GLN A 218 -1.38 -2.59 6.14
CA GLN A 218 -2.60 -3.10 6.78
C GLN A 218 -2.38 -4.43 7.54
N ALA A 219 -1.37 -5.20 7.18
CA ALA A 219 -0.99 -6.41 7.92
C ALA A 219 -0.30 -6.09 9.27
N SER A 220 0.26 -4.88 9.46
CA SER A 220 0.94 -4.47 10.71
C SER A 220 -0.06 -4.11 11.81
N PRO A 221 -0.02 -4.77 12.97
CA PRO A 221 -0.80 -4.34 14.14
C PRO A 221 -0.45 -2.92 14.60
N GLU A 222 0.84 -2.55 14.54
CA GLU A 222 1.30 -1.21 14.92
C GLU A 222 0.73 -0.13 13.99
N PHE A 223 0.75 -0.37 12.68
CA PHE A 223 0.15 0.56 11.72
C PHE A 223 -1.34 0.76 12.00
N ARG A 224 -2.08 -0.32 12.24
CA ARG A 224 -3.51 -0.23 12.56
C ARG A 224 -3.76 0.53 13.85
N SER A 225 -2.91 0.37 14.86
CA SER A 225 -2.96 1.12 16.12
C SER A 225 -2.70 2.62 15.92
N ASP A 226 -1.63 2.96 15.18
CA ASP A 226 -1.30 4.36 14.85
C ASP A 226 -2.40 5.00 13.98
N MET A 227 -3.00 4.25 13.05
CA MET A 227 -4.15 4.68 12.24
C MET A 227 -5.37 4.99 13.12
N ALA A 228 -5.65 4.16 14.12
CA ALA A 228 -6.76 4.40 15.05
C ALA A 228 -6.52 5.65 15.93
N ALA A 229 -5.29 5.83 16.42
CA ALA A 229 -4.91 7.02 17.17
C ALA A 229 -5.00 8.29 16.32
N ALA A 230 -4.48 8.27 15.10
CA ALA A 230 -4.55 9.38 14.15
C ALA A 230 -6.01 9.71 13.78
N ARG A 231 -6.86 8.70 13.61
CA ARG A 231 -8.29 8.89 13.36
C ARG A 231 -8.99 9.57 14.55
N THR A 232 -8.66 9.17 15.77
CA THR A 232 -9.19 9.80 16.99
C THR A 232 -8.78 11.27 17.04
N GLU A 233 -7.51 11.57 16.80
CA GLU A 233 -7.00 12.95 16.76
C GLU A 233 -7.68 13.77 15.64
N TYR A 234 -7.86 13.20 14.45
CA TYR A 234 -8.58 13.86 13.35
C TYR A 234 -10.01 14.26 13.75
N LEU A 235 -10.75 13.36 14.44
CA LEU A 235 -12.11 13.63 14.90
C LEU A 235 -12.19 14.74 15.96
N LEU A 236 -11.12 14.96 16.73
CA LEU A 236 -11.06 16.09 17.67
C LEU A 236 -10.98 17.43 16.93
N TRP A 237 -10.36 17.48 15.75
CA TRP A 237 -10.26 18.68 14.92
C TRP A 237 -11.51 18.92 14.06
N HIS A 238 -12.08 17.87 13.49
CA HIS A 238 -13.17 17.96 12.51
C HIS A 238 -14.58 17.66 13.06
N GLY A 239 -14.66 17.13 14.30
CA GLY A 239 -15.92 16.60 14.84
C GLY A 239 -16.29 15.24 14.23
N ALA A 240 -17.51 14.78 14.49
CA ALA A 240 -17.98 13.50 13.99
C ALA A 240 -18.07 13.51 12.46
N ALA A 241 -17.45 12.52 11.82
CA ALA A 241 -17.58 12.32 10.39
C ALA A 241 -19.04 11.95 10.01
N PRO A 242 -19.51 12.32 8.80
CA PRO A 242 -20.78 11.86 8.30
C PRO A 242 -20.90 10.34 8.35
N ALA A 243 -22.06 9.81 8.73
CA ALA A 243 -22.28 8.37 8.87
C ALA A 243 -22.08 7.59 7.56
N ASN A 244 -22.33 8.24 6.40
CA ASN A 244 -22.28 7.62 5.08
C ASN A 244 -21.38 8.43 4.14
N VAL A 245 -20.08 8.10 4.12
CA VAL A 245 -19.16 8.61 3.10
C VAL A 245 -19.06 7.58 1.98
N GLY A 246 -19.43 7.98 0.75
CA GLY A 246 -19.33 7.14 -0.44
C GLY A 246 -17.88 6.82 -0.84
N PHE A 247 -17.73 6.06 -1.91
CA PHE A 247 -16.43 5.87 -2.55
C PHE A 247 -15.94 7.17 -3.20
N PRO A 248 -14.60 7.33 -3.40
CA PRO A 248 -14.02 8.51 -4.02
C PRO A 248 -14.69 8.84 -5.36
N ASN A 249 -14.83 10.13 -5.67
CA ASN A 249 -15.27 10.54 -6.99
C ASN A 249 -14.13 10.37 -8.01
N THR A 250 -14.01 9.15 -8.51
CA THR A 250 -12.91 8.74 -9.40
C THR A 250 -12.81 9.57 -10.69
N ARG A 251 -13.86 10.30 -11.07
CA ARG A 251 -13.79 11.25 -12.20
C ARG A 251 -12.84 12.42 -11.94
N HIS A 252 -12.59 12.76 -10.69
CA HIS A 252 -11.69 13.85 -10.32
C HIS A 252 -10.26 13.40 -10.05
N ILE A 253 -10.06 12.11 -9.85
CA ILE A 253 -8.78 11.54 -9.42
C ILE A 253 -8.09 10.77 -10.54
N LEU A 254 -8.86 9.93 -11.26
CA LEU A 254 -8.33 9.17 -12.39
C LEU A 254 -8.26 10.03 -13.65
N PRO A 255 -7.20 9.87 -14.48
CA PRO A 255 -7.13 10.55 -15.76
C PRO A 255 -8.33 10.20 -16.63
N ALA A 256 -8.69 11.07 -17.54
CA ALA A 256 -9.68 10.74 -18.58
C ALA A 256 -9.10 9.64 -19.50
N PRO A 257 -9.96 8.84 -20.17
CA PRO A 257 -9.51 7.98 -21.25
C PRO A 257 -8.67 8.79 -22.24
N ILE A 258 -7.57 8.21 -22.72
CA ILE A 258 -6.68 8.89 -23.67
C ILE A 258 -7.44 9.16 -24.97
N ASP A 259 -7.44 10.43 -25.38
CA ASP A 259 -8.01 10.87 -26.66
C ASP A 259 -7.16 10.31 -27.82
N THR A 260 -7.83 9.77 -28.85
CA THR A 260 -7.19 9.26 -30.05
C THR A 260 -6.44 10.32 -30.86
N ALA A 261 -6.74 11.61 -30.69
CA ALA A 261 -6.02 12.72 -31.28
C ALA A 261 -4.75 13.09 -30.51
N SER A 262 -4.55 12.55 -29.29
CA SER A 262 -3.37 12.86 -28.47
C SER A 262 -2.17 11.99 -28.79
N TYR A 263 -0.96 12.52 -28.63
CA TYR A 263 0.28 11.73 -28.78
C TYR A 263 0.35 10.52 -27.86
N ARG A 264 -0.28 10.59 -26.68
CA ARG A 264 -0.36 9.47 -25.73
C ARG A 264 -1.05 8.25 -26.30
N TYR A 265 -1.95 8.43 -27.29
CA TYR A 265 -2.63 7.33 -27.96
C TYR A 265 -1.65 6.41 -28.71
N TYR A 266 -0.57 6.96 -29.26
CA TYR A 266 0.47 6.14 -29.91
C TYR A 266 1.17 5.19 -28.93
N GLY A 267 1.30 5.58 -27.66
CA GLY A 267 1.79 4.68 -26.60
C GLY A 267 0.85 3.50 -26.35
N ASP A 268 -0.46 3.74 -26.30
CA ASP A 268 -1.46 2.67 -26.19
C ASP A 268 -1.46 1.74 -27.41
N VAL A 269 -1.35 2.30 -28.62
CA VAL A 269 -1.26 1.52 -29.87
C VAL A 269 0.01 0.67 -29.89
N ALA A 270 1.15 1.24 -29.51
CA ALA A 270 2.41 0.51 -29.43
C ALA A 270 2.35 -0.64 -28.40
N ALA A 271 1.76 -0.39 -27.23
CA ALA A 271 1.54 -1.41 -26.22
C ALA A 271 0.61 -2.52 -26.71
N HIS A 272 -0.44 -2.19 -27.45
CA HIS A 272 -1.34 -3.17 -28.05
C HIS A 272 -0.61 -4.10 -29.03
N TRP A 273 0.16 -3.55 -29.99
CA TRP A 273 0.89 -4.36 -30.96
C TRP A 273 1.97 -5.23 -30.32
N LEU A 274 2.68 -4.70 -29.32
CA LEU A 274 3.65 -5.47 -28.57
C LEU A 274 2.97 -6.62 -27.81
N ALA A 275 1.88 -6.37 -27.14
CA ALA A 275 1.12 -7.39 -26.42
C ALA A 275 0.51 -8.43 -27.37
N LYS A 276 0.01 -8.01 -28.55
CA LYS A 276 -0.54 -8.90 -29.57
C LYS A 276 0.50 -9.93 -30.07
N SER A 277 1.78 -9.56 -30.12
CA SER A 277 2.85 -10.51 -30.50
C SER A 277 2.98 -11.69 -29.52
N LEU A 278 2.45 -11.58 -28.31
CA LEU A 278 2.48 -12.62 -27.29
C LEU A 278 1.31 -13.62 -27.39
N ARG A 279 0.32 -13.40 -28.28
CA ARG A 279 -0.89 -14.24 -28.36
C ARG A 279 -0.57 -15.71 -28.63
N ASN A 280 0.45 -16.01 -29.43
CA ASN A 280 0.87 -17.39 -29.78
C ASN A 280 1.96 -17.94 -28.85
N THR A 281 2.11 -17.42 -27.65
CA THR A 281 3.06 -17.88 -26.64
C THR A 281 2.32 -18.43 -25.41
N PRO A 282 3.00 -19.08 -24.44
CA PRO A 282 2.40 -19.47 -23.17
C PRO A 282 1.66 -18.32 -22.47
N ARG A 283 2.12 -17.08 -22.67
CA ARG A 283 1.48 -15.88 -22.11
C ARG A 283 0.12 -15.58 -22.75
N GLY A 284 -0.06 -15.91 -24.04
CA GLY A 284 -1.36 -15.85 -24.72
C GLY A 284 -2.34 -16.89 -24.20
N ILE A 285 -1.88 -18.12 -23.95
CA ILE A 285 -2.69 -19.19 -23.32
C ILE A 285 -3.19 -18.73 -21.95
N GLN A 286 -2.30 -18.18 -21.13
CA GLN A 286 -2.68 -17.60 -19.83
C GLN A 286 -3.71 -16.46 -19.99
N ALA A 287 -3.58 -15.62 -21.02
CA ALA A 287 -4.51 -14.53 -21.27
C ALA A 287 -5.94 -15.02 -21.61
N VAL A 288 -6.07 -16.19 -22.23
CA VAL A 288 -7.38 -16.86 -22.42
C VAL A 288 -7.92 -17.37 -21.08
N THR A 289 -7.10 -18.04 -20.26
CA THR A 289 -7.51 -18.51 -18.94
C THR A 289 -7.96 -17.35 -18.02
N ASP A 290 -7.32 -16.17 -18.15
CA ASP A 290 -7.60 -14.95 -17.36
C ASP A 290 -8.87 -14.19 -17.80
N HIS A 291 -9.67 -14.72 -18.71
CA HIS A 291 -10.82 -13.97 -19.23
C HIS A 291 -12.03 -14.00 -18.28
N SER A 292 -12.10 -14.93 -17.37
CA SER A 292 -13.22 -15.05 -16.43
C SER A 292 -13.33 -13.86 -15.47
N LYS A 293 -14.56 -13.52 -15.09
CA LYS A 293 -14.94 -12.48 -14.12
C LYS A 293 -15.52 -13.06 -12.82
N TYR A 294 -15.51 -14.39 -12.67
CA TYR A 294 -16.02 -15.07 -11.49
C TYR A 294 -14.96 -15.18 -10.40
N VAL A 295 -15.37 -14.99 -9.16
CA VAL A 295 -14.41 -14.98 -8.03
C VAL A 295 -13.72 -16.32 -7.85
N GLU A 296 -14.41 -17.42 -8.14
CA GLU A 296 -13.89 -18.79 -8.03
C GLU A 296 -12.67 -19.00 -8.94
N ASP A 297 -12.71 -18.47 -10.16
CA ASP A 297 -11.59 -18.56 -11.11
C ASP A 297 -10.40 -17.73 -10.66
N PHE A 298 -10.63 -16.55 -10.08
CA PHE A 298 -9.56 -15.77 -9.45
C PHE A 298 -8.92 -16.51 -8.29
N LEU A 299 -9.73 -17.10 -7.40
CA LEU A 299 -9.22 -17.87 -6.26
C LEU A 299 -8.40 -19.07 -6.72
N SER A 300 -8.90 -19.82 -7.70
CA SER A 300 -8.17 -20.94 -8.29
C SER A 300 -6.81 -20.50 -8.84
N GLN A 301 -6.75 -19.41 -9.58
CA GLN A 301 -5.52 -18.92 -10.21
C GLN A 301 -4.52 -18.30 -9.21
N PHE A 302 -4.98 -17.82 -8.06
CA PHE A 302 -4.11 -17.36 -6.98
C PHE A 302 -3.66 -18.48 -6.04
N SER A 303 -4.31 -19.65 -6.08
CA SER A 303 -3.98 -20.81 -5.23
C SER A 303 -2.52 -21.25 -5.40
N ASP A 304 -2.03 -21.27 -6.65
CA ASP A 304 -0.62 -21.62 -6.95
C ASP A 304 0.39 -20.65 -6.31
N CYS A 305 0.04 -19.36 -6.23
CA CYS A 305 0.90 -18.34 -5.60
C CYS A 305 1.04 -18.54 -4.09
N LEU A 306 0.07 -19.21 -3.48
CA LEU A 306 -0.03 -19.42 -2.03
C LEU A 306 0.41 -20.83 -1.60
N ASP A 307 0.64 -21.72 -2.56
CA ASP A 307 0.80 -23.15 -2.27
C ASP A 307 -0.34 -23.67 -1.34
N MET A 308 -1.58 -23.29 -1.69
CA MET A 308 -2.78 -23.55 -0.90
C MET A 308 -4.02 -23.46 -1.78
N THR A 309 -4.95 -24.43 -1.64
CA THR A 309 -6.25 -24.35 -2.32
C THR A 309 -7.11 -23.27 -1.68
N LEU A 310 -7.55 -22.31 -2.49
CA LEU A 310 -8.49 -21.26 -2.08
C LEU A 310 -9.90 -21.59 -2.59
N ASP A 311 -10.68 -22.27 -1.76
CA ASP A 311 -12.10 -22.50 -2.01
C ASP A 311 -12.92 -22.40 -0.71
N SER A 312 -14.24 -22.42 -0.82
CA SER A 312 -15.13 -22.31 0.34
C SER A 312 -15.11 -23.53 1.28
N THR A 313 -14.50 -24.63 0.88
CA THR A 313 -14.36 -25.84 1.71
C THR A 313 -13.10 -25.78 2.56
N VAL A 314 -11.98 -25.36 1.96
CA VAL A 314 -10.66 -25.32 2.62
C VAL A 314 -10.45 -23.98 3.36
N ALA A 315 -10.86 -22.87 2.76
CA ALA A 315 -10.62 -21.52 3.24
C ALA A 315 -11.90 -20.66 3.22
N PRO A 316 -12.97 -21.03 3.96
CA PRO A 316 -14.26 -20.33 3.89
C PRO A 316 -14.23 -18.86 4.26
N ASN A 317 -13.42 -18.44 5.25
CA ASN A 317 -13.35 -17.05 5.66
C ASN A 317 -12.53 -16.20 4.66
N ILE A 318 -11.44 -16.74 4.13
CA ILE A 318 -10.65 -16.08 3.07
C ILE A 318 -11.53 -15.94 1.82
N THR A 319 -12.25 -16.98 1.44
CA THR A 319 -13.19 -16.96 0.30
C THR A 319 -14.29 -15.91 0.51
N ALA A 320 -14.91 -15.86 1.69
CA ALA A 320 -15.94 -14.85 2.00
C ALA A 320 -15.39 -13.42 1.93
N TYR A 321 -14.20 -13.17 2.49
CA TYR A 321 -13.51 -11.90 2.43
C TYR A 321 -13.23 -11.45 0.98
N LEU A 322 -12.63 -12.34 0.18
CA LEU A 322 -12.27 -12.02 -1.21
C LEU A 322 -13.51 -11.87 -2.10
N THR A 323 -14.58 -12.63 -1.85
CA THR A 323 -15.88 -12.47 -2.54
C THR A 323 -16.50 -11.10 -2.26
N TYR A 324 -16.46 -10.66 -1.01
CA TYR A 324 -16.91 -9.32 -0.63
C TYR A 324 -16.10 -8.22 -1.35
N VAL A 325 -14.77 -8.31 -1.32
CA VAL A 325 -13.87 -7.37 -2.01
C VAL A 325 -14.14 -7.38 -3.52
N HIS A 326 -14.26 -8.54 -4.14
CA HIS A 326 -14.57 -8.70 -5.55
C HIS A 326 -15.88 -7.98 -5.93
N ALA A 327 -16.95 -8.17 -5.16
CA ALA A 327 -18.25 -7.53 -5.43
C ALA A 327 -18.15 -5.99 -5.41
N LYS A 328 -17.43 -5.42 -4.44
CA LYS A 328 -17.23 -3.97 -4.30
C LYS A 328 -16.38 -3.41 -5.45
N LEU A 329 -15.27 -4.07 -5.78
CA LEU A 329 -14.41 -3.70 -6.91
C LEU A 329 -15.17 -3.70 -8.24
N ARG A 330 -15.98 -4.74 -8.47
CA ARG A 330 -16.81 -4.86 -9.67
C ARG A 330 -17.85 -3.74 -9.77
N ALA A 331 -18.49 -3.40 -8.66
CA ALA A 331 -19.47 -2.32 -8.60
C ALA A 331 -18.84 -0.96 -8.97
N GLU A 332 -17.66 -0.63 -8.39
CA GLU A 332 -16.97 0.62 -8.66
C GLU A 332 -16.44 0.70 -10.09
N SER A 333 -15.92 -0.40 -10.64
CA SER A 333 -15.51 -0.47 -12.05
C SER A 333 -16.69 -0.19 -12.99
N ARG A 334 -17.86 -0.79 -12.75
CA ARG A 334 -19.08 -0.56 -13.55
C ARG A 334 -19.56 0.88 -13.43
N ARG A 335 -19.56 1.46 -12.22
CA ARG A 335 -19.96 2.84 -11.98
C ARG A 335 -19.14 3.81 -12.84
N LEU A 336 -17.83 3.58 -12.95
CA LEU A 336 -16.95 4.44 -13.75
C LEU A 336 -17.12 4.19 -15.25
N LYS A 337 -17.26 2.94 -15.71
CA LYS A 337 -17.54 2.58 -17.11
C LYS A 337 -18.77 3.31 -17.64
N ASN A 338 -19.87 3.34 -16.89
CA ASN A 338 -21.10 3.99 -17.27
C ASN A 338 -20.96 5.51 -17.44
N SER A 339 -19.88 6.10 -16.93
CA SER A 339 -19.65 7.55 -16.95
C SER A 339 -18.62 8.01 -17.98
N ARG A 340 -17.81 7.10 -18.52
CA ARG A 340 -16.70 7.39 -19.44
C ARG A 340 -16.59 6.28 -20.48
N PHE A 341 -17.09 6.57 -21.68
CA PHE A 341 -17.01 5.61 -22.78
C PHE A 341 -15.65 5.70 -23.48
N ARG A 342 -15.08 4.53 -23.79
CA ARG A 342 -13.91 4.38 -24.66
C ARG A 342 -14.08 3.13 -25.53
N ARG A 343 -13.83 3.26 -26.83
CA ARG A 343 -13.87 2.12 -27.75
C ARG A 343 -12.71 1.14 -27.47
N ARG A 344 -13.01 -0.16 -27.54
CA ARG A 344 -12.00 -1.22 -27.30
C ARG A 344 -10.97 -1.28 -28.42
N PRO A 345 -9.72 -1.73 -28.16
CA PRO A 345 -8.66 -1.84 -29.16
C PRO A 345 -9.06 -2.63 -30.39
N TYR A 346 -9.59 -3.85 -30.26
CA TYR A 346 -9.98 -4.69 -31.38
C TYR A 346 -11.06 -4.05 -32.26
N VAL A 347 -11.98 -3.28 -31.67
CA VAL A 347 -13.00 -2.51 -32.40
C VAL A 347 -12.40 -1.29 -33.09
N GLN A 348 -11.53 -0.56 -32.39
CA GLN A 348 -10.92 0.69 -32.90
C GLN A 348 -9.93 0.43 -34.03
N LEU A 349 -9.17 -0.65 -33.95
CA LEU A 349 -8.13 -1.02 -34.91
C LEU A 349 -8.61 -2.01 -35.98
N GLY A 350 -9.76 -2.67 -35.76
CA GLY A 350 -10.32 -3.67 -36.67
C GLY A 350 -9.46 -4.93 -36.83
N ASP A 351 -8.72 -5.31 -35.76
CA ASP A 351 -7.68 -6.34 -35.85
C ASP A 351 -7.99 -7.63 -35.06
N GLY A 352 -9.20 -7.72 -34.49
CA GLY A 352 -9.71 -8.87 -33.75
C GLY A 352 -9.10 -9.06 -32.36
N SER A 353 -9.85 -9.72 -31.48
CA SER A 353 -9.43 -10.09 -30.13
C SER A 353 -8.82 -11.51 -30.10
N LEU A 354 -8.37 -11.93 -28.91
CA LEU A 354 -7.90 -13.30 -28.66
C LEU A 354 -9.08 -14.28 -28.42
N ILE A 355 -10.28 -13.77 -28.13
CA ILE A 355 -11.48 -14.54 -27.81
C ILE A 355 -12.64 -14.01 -28.71
N PRO A 356 -12.65 -14.37 -29.99
CA PRO A 356 -13.58 -13.80 -30.99
C PRO A 356 -15.07 -14.01 -30.66
N GLU A 357 -15.41 -15.07 -29.94
CA GLU A 357 -16.78 -15.41 -29.55
C GLU A 357 -17.43 -14.39 -28.60
N GLU A 358 -16.64 -13.55 -27.90
CA GLU A 358 -17.14 -12.50 -27.01
C GLU A 358 -17.17 -11.12 -27.68
N GLU A 359 -16.64 -10.97 -28.89
CA GLU A 359 -16.45 -9.66 -29.54
C GLU A 359 -17.78 -8.91 -29.75
N GLU A 360 -18.84 -9.61 -30.17
CA GLU A 360 -20.14 -8.99 -30.45
C GLU A 360 -20.72 -8.39 -29.16
N GLU A 361 -20.76 -9.15 -28.07
CA GLU A 361 -21.30 -8.70 -26.78
C GLU A 361 -20.49 -7.53 -26.22
N GLU A 362 -19.17 -7.64 -26.21
CA GLU A 362 -18.26 -6.68 -25.58
C GLU A 362 -17.99 -5.42 -26.46
N SER A 363 -18.37 -5.44 -27.76
CA SER A 363 -18.06 -4.34 -28.70
C SER A 363 -18.68 -3.01 -28.34
N THR A 364 -19.85 -3.04 -27.70
CA THR A 364 -20.63 -1.86 -27.29
C THR A 364 -20.35 -1.42 -25.85
N ASP A 365 -19.67 -2.25 -25.05
CA ASP A 365 -19.29 -1.91 -23.67
C ASP A 365 -17.98 -1.09 -23.65
N SER A 366 -17.90 -0.14 -22.70
CA SER A 366 -16.71 0.71 -22.55
C SER A 366 -15.45 -0.10 -22.25
N SER A 367 -14.36 0.24 -22.94
CA SER A 367 -13.03 -0.25 -22.60
C SER A 367 -12.51 0.30 -21.26
N TYR A 368 -12.88 1.53 -20.89
CA TYR A 368 -12.31 2.24 -19.73
C TYR A 368 -13.25 2.26 -18.52
N PRO A 369 -12.74 1.94 -17.30
CA PRO A 369 -11.50 1.20 -17.00
C PRO A 369 -11.69 -0.31 -17.20
N SER A 370 -10.61 -1.08 -17.16
CA SER A 370 -10.66 -2.55 -17.27
C SER A 370 -11.22 -3.20 -16.00
N THR A 371 -12.38 -3.85 -16.07
CA THR A 371 -12.96 -4.56 -14.91
C THR A 371 -12.07 -5.72 -14.43
N HIS A 372 -11.57 -6.54 -15.33
CA HIS A 372 -10.67 -7.65 -14.99
C HIS A 372 -9.40 -7.17 -14.26
N SER A 373 -8.81 -6.07 -14.75
CA SER A 373 -7.62 -5.50 -14.10
C SER A 373 -7.93 -4.90 -12.73
N THR A 374 -9.13 -4.32 -12.55
CA THR A 374 -9.60 -3.85 -11.24
C THR A 374 -9.73 -5.01 -10.26
N LEU A 375 -10.33 -6.13 -10.72
CA LEU A 375 -10.50 -7.34 -9.90
C LEU A 375 -9.16 -8.00 -9.57
N GLY A 376 -8.34 -8.31 -10.59
CA GLY A 376 -7.07 -9.01 -10.40
C GLY A 376 -6.10 -8.26 -9.48
N TRP A 377 -5.93 -6.95 -9.71
CA TRP A 377 -5.06 -6.13 -8.86
C TRP A 377 -5.63 -5.91 -7.46
N GLY A 378 -6.93 -5.64 -7.35
CA GLY A 378 -7.58 -5.41 -6.05
C GLY A 378 -7.60 -6.65 -5.16
N LEU A 379 -7.83 -7.83 -5.73
CA LEU A 379 -7.74 -9.10 -5.00
C LEU A 379 -6.29 -9.40 -4.59
N ALA A 380 -5.31 -9.12 -5.46
CA ALA A 380 -3.90 -9.28 -5.10
C ALA A 380 -3.52 -8.38 -3.90
N LEU A 381 -3.92 -7.11 -3.91
CA LEU A 381 -3.71 -6.20 -2.76
C LEU A 381 -4.41 -6.70 -1.50
N ALA A 382 -5.65 -7.21 -1.61
CA ALA A 382 -6.40 -7.77 -0.49
C ALA A 382 -5.70 -9.01 0.10
N MET A 383 -5.11 -9.86 -0.75
CA MET A 383 -4.34 -11.02 -0.29
C MET A 383 -3.04 -10.62 0.40
N VAL A 384 -2.35 -9.57 -0.06
CA VAL A 384 -1.12 -9.07 0.61
C VAL A 384 -1.37 -8.65 2.06
N GLU A 385 -2.58 -8.25 2.40
CA GLU A 385 -2.98 -7.98 3.79
C GLU A 385 -3.02 -9.24 4.67
N LEU A 386 -3.16 -10.42 4.06
CA LEU A 386 -3.25 -11.72 4.75
C LEU A 386 -1.92 -12.48 4.74
N THR A 387 -1.16 -12.37 3.64
CA THR A 387 -0.14 -13.36 3.24
C THR A 387 1.23 -12.73 3.02
N PRO A 388 1.97 -12.37 4.07
CA PRO A 388 3.27 -11.72 3.94
C PRO A 388 4.33 -12.58 3.21
N ASP A 389 4.19 -13.89 3.23
CA ASP A 389 5.22 -14.80 2.72
C ASP A 389 5.19 -14.94 1.18
N SER A 390 4.06 -14.65 0.54
CA SER A 390 3.84 -14.84 -0.90
C SER A 390 3.59 -13.52 -1.66
N MET A 391 3.88 -12.37 -1.06
CA MET A 391 3.53 -11.04 -1.58
C MET A 391 3.94 -10.83 -3.04
N ASN A 392 5.19 -11.18 -3.39
CA ASN A 392 5.72 -10.90 -4.73
C ASN A 392 5.01 -11.74 -5.80
N ALA A 393 4.78 -13.03 -5.54
CA ALA A 393 4.07 -13.92 -6.47
C ALA A 393 2.62 -13.47 -6.68
N ILE A 394 1.92 -13.12 -5.58
CA ILE A 394 0.54 -12.61 -5.62
C ILE A 394 0.46 -11.30 -6.44
N LEU A 395 1.35 -10.35 -6.17
CA LEU A 395 1.35 -9.06 -6.85
C LEU A 395 1.73 -9.19 -8.32
N GLN A 396 2.70 -10.06 -8.64
CA GLN A 396 3.05 -10.38 -10.02
C GLN A 396 1.85 -10.98 -10.75
N ARG A 397 1.16 -11.96 -10.14
CA ARG A 397 -0.02 -12.57 -10.73
C ARG A 397 -1.16 -11.56 -10.95
N GLY A 398 -1.44 -10.71 -9.96
CA GLY A 398 -2.43 -9.65 -10.07
C GLY A 398 -2.09 -8.62 -11.16
N PHE A 399 -0.80 -8.31 -11.35
CA PHE A 399 -0.33 -7.45 -12.43
C PHE A 399 -0.53 -8.12 -13.80
N GLU A 400 -0.13 -9.40 -13.93
CA GLU A 400 -0.27 -10.20 -15.16
C GLU A 400 -1.72 -10.36 -15.59
N TYR A 401 -2.64 -10.50 -14.64
CA TYR A 401 -4.08 -10.58 -14.90
C TYR A 401 -4.59 -9.37 -15.70
N GLY A 402 -4.16 -8.17 -15.30
CA GLY A 402 -4.45 -6.96 -16.06
C GLY A 402 -3.77 -6.95 -17.44
N TYR A 403 -2.51 -7.35 -17.51
CA TYR A 403 -1.77 -7.38 -18.79
C TYR A 403 -2.34 -8.39 -19.79
N SER A 404 -2.93 -9.49 -19.31
CA SER A 404 -3.68 -10.45 -20.14
C SER A 404 -4.79 -9.77 -20.96
N ARG A 405 -5.39 -8.70 -20.46
CA ARG A 405 -6.45 -7.97 -21.19
C ARG A 405 -5.90 -7.11 -22.32
N VAL A 406 -4.65 -6.66 -22.23
CA VAL A 406 -3.94 -5.99 -23.34
C VAL A 406 -3.57 -7.01 -24.40
N ILE A 407 -3.03 -8.18 -24.01
CA ILE A 407 -2.70 -9.29 -24.92
C ILE A 407 -3.94 -9.75 -25.68
N ALA A 408 -5.06 -9.92 -24.98
CA ALA A 408 -6.32 -10.33 -25.58
C ALA A 408 -6.95 -9.26 -26.51
N GLY A 409 -6.50 -7.99 -26.44
CA GLY A 409 -6.99 -6.92 -27.29
C GLY A 409 -8.29 -6.25 -26.81
N TYR A 410 -8.75 -6.56 -25.59
CA TYR A 410 -9.97 -6.01 -25.02
C TYR A 410 -9.79 -4.64 -24.37
N HIS A 411 -8.57 -4.33 -23.93
CA HIS A 411 -8.30 -3.09 -23.20
C HIS A 411 -6.98 -2.46 -23.63
N TRP A 412 -6.95 -1.13 -23.62
CA TRP A 412 -5.71 -0.38 -23.78
C TRP A 412 -4.84 -0.48 -22.52
N ALA A 413 -3.54 -0.30 -22.67
CA ALA A 413 -2.63 -0.31 -21.50
C ALA A 413 -2.99 0.75 -20.46
N SER A 414 -3.44 1.93 -20.91
CA SER A 414 -3.89 3.00 -20.02
C SER A 414 -5.22 2.69 -19.31
N ASP A 415 -6.12 1.88 -19.91
CA ASP A 415 -7.35 1.39 -19.24
C ASP A 415 -7.00 0.46 -18.08
N VAL A 416 -5.98 -0.38 -18.27
CA VAL A 416 -5.46 -1.31 -17.27
C VAL A 416 -4.78 -0.55 -16.13
N GLN A 417 -4.00 0.48 -16.45
CA GLN A 417 -3.35 1.32 -15.43
C GLN A 417 -4.39 2.06 -14.57
N ALA A 418 -5.37 2.68 -15.19
CA ALA A 418 -6.48 3.33 -14.47
C ALA A 418 -7.26 2.36 -13.59
N ALA A 419 -7.45 1.12 -14.05
CA ALA A 419 -8.14 0.07 -13.31
C ALA A 419 -7.38 -0.35 -12.03
N ARG A 420 -6.06 -0.46 -12.10
CA ARG A 420 -5.22 -0.76 -10.92
C ARG A 420 -5.29 0.35 -9.86
N LEU A 421 -5.31 1.61 -10.29
CA LEU A 421 -5.50 2.74 -9.38
C LEU A 421 -6.90 2.75 -8.77
N LEU A 422 -7.95 2.49 -9.57
CA LEU A 422 -9.31 2.34 -9.07
C LEU A 422 -9.42 1.24 -8.00
N ALA A 423 -8.79 0.10 -8.24
CA ALA A 423 -8.75 -1.01 -7.28
C ALA A 423 -8.13 -0.59 -5.94
N SER A 424 -7.01 0.15 -6.01
CA SER A 424 -6.33 0.65 -4.81
C SER A 424 -7.22 1.58 -3.98
N TYR A 425 -7.88 2.57 -4.62
CA TYR A 425 -8.80 3.48 -3.91
C TYR A 425 -9.97 2.74 -3.29
N THR A 426 -10.56 1.81 -4.05
CA THR A 426 -11.71 1.04 -3.58
C THR A 426 -11.33 0.21 -2.37
N LEU A 427 -10.23 -0.56 -2.44
CA LEU A 427 -9.81 -1.43 -1.34
C LEU A 427 -9.51 -0.62 -0.07
N PHE A 428 -8.75 0.48 -0.18
CA PHE A 428 -8.38 1.24 1.01
C PHE A 428 -9.56 2.03 1.60
N ARG A 429 -10.56 2.38 0.79
CA ARG A 429 -11.80 2.93 1.32
C ARG A 429 -12.60 1.88 2.09
N LEU A 430 -12.59 0.60 1.66
CA LEU A 430 -13.26 -0.51 2.36
C LEU A 430 -12.72 -0.72 3.79
N GLN A 431 -11.49 -0.34 4.08
CA GLN A 431 -10.91 -0.41 5.44
C GLN A 431 -11.75 0.34 6.50
N ARG A 432 -12.67 1.22 6.07
CA ARG A 432 -13.58 1.95 6.97
C ARG A 432 -14.94 1.27 7.15
N GLU A 433 -15.21 0.19 6.43
CA GLU A 433 -16.49 -0.53 6.53
C GLU A 433 -16.41 -1.60 7.63
N PRO A 434 -17.35 -1.61 8.62
CA PRO A 434 -17.32 -2.58 9.72
C PRO A 434 -17.38 -4.03 9.21
N GLU A 435 -18.15 -4.29 8.16
CA GLU A 435 -18.25 -5.62 7.55
C GLU A 435 -16.91 -6.08 6.98
N PHE A 436 -16.19 -5.18 6.27
CA PHE A 436 -14.84 -5.46 5.78
C PHE A 436 -13.90 -5.82 6.93
N GLN A 437 -13.90 -5.05 8.02
CA GLN A 437 -13.03 -5.31 9.18
C GLN A 437 -13.32 -6.67 9.82
N THR A 438 -14.58 -7.07 9.90
CA THR A 438 -14.97 -8.39 10.40
C THR A 438 -14.45 -9.51 9.50
N LEU A 439 -14.66 -9.37 8.19
CA LEU A 439 -14.23 -10.38 7.21
C LEU A 439 -12.72 -10.52 7.13
N VAL A 440 -11.98 -9.40 7.09
CA VAL A 440 -10.50 -9.46 7.01
C VAL A 440 -9.88 -10.01 8.29
N ALA A 441 -10.48 -9.76 9.46
CA ALA A 441 -10.01 -10.36 10.72
C ALA A 441 -10.22 -11.87 10.73
N ALA A 442 -11.39 -12.36 10.30
CA ALA A 442 -11.67 -13.79 10.17
C ALA A 442 -10.72 -14.48 9.16
N ALA A 443 -10.48 -13.82 8.00
CA ALA A 443 -9.57 -14.32 6.97
C ALA A 443 -8.11 -14.39 7.45
N ARG A 444 -7.62 -13.39 8.21
CA ARG A 444 -6.28 -13.43 8.81
C ARG A 444 -6.11 -14.59 9.79
N ASN A 445 -7.11 -14.84 10.64
CA ASN A 445 -7.09 -15.95 11.58
C ASN A 445 -7.07 -17.29 10.87
N GLU A 446 -7.89 -17.46 9.83
CA GLU A 446 -7.93 -18.67 9.02
C GLU A 446 -6.61 -18.91 8.27
N TYR A 447 -6.03 -17.88 7.65
CA TYR A 447 -4.73 -17.99 6.98
C TYR A 447 -3.63 -18.44 7.96
N ALA A 448 -3.58 -17.82 9.15
CA ALA A 448 -2.66 -18.22 10.20
C ALA A 448 -2.85 -19.68 10.61
N ALA A 449 -4.10 -20.14 10.72
CA ALA A 449 -4.42 -21.54 11.03
C ALA A 449 -3.94 -22.50 9.93
N LEU A 450 -4.23 -22.19 8.67
CA LEU A 450 -3.87 -23.03 7.52
C LEU A 450 -2.34 -23.12 7.30
N ARG A 451 -1.60 -22.06 7.66
CA ARG A 451 -0.12 -22.05 7.57
C ARG A 451 0.60 -22.66 8.78
N GLY A 452 -0.15 -23.21 9.73
CA GLY A 452 0.44 -23.75 10.96
C GLY A 452 0.95 -22.66 11.92
N TYR A 453 0.64 -21.40 11.65
CA TYR A 453 0.79 -20.28 12.60
C TYR A 453 -0.33 -20.30 13.65
N ALA A 454 -1.22 -21.30 13.58
CA ALA A 454 -2.33 -21.51 14.49
C ALA A 454 -1.82 -21.85 15.89
N GLY A 455 -1.94 -20.94 16.76
CA GLY A 455 -1.46 -20.89 18.14
C GLY A 455 -1.22 -19.45 18.56
N ILE A 456 -1.34 -18.50 17.60
CA ILE A 456 -1.14 -17.08 17.84
C ILE A 456 -2.40 -16.31 17.42
N PRO A 457 -3.48 -16.27 18.24
CA PRO A 457 -4.54 -15.31 18.00
C PRO A 457 -3.93 -13.90 18.06
N VAL A 458 -4.14 -13.11 17.00
CA VAL A 458 -3.82 -11.68 17.02
C VAL A 458 -4.68 -11.05 18.12
N ALA A 459 -4.06 -10.42 19.11
CA ALA A 459 -4.76 -9.78 20.21
C ALA A 459 -5.76 -8.77 19.66
N ASP A 460 -7.05 -9.05 19.91
CA ASP A 460 -8.12 -8.12 19.65
C ASP A 460 -8.02 -6.98 20.68
N ALA A 461 -7.95 -5.74 20.20
CA ALA A 461 -7.90 -4.53 21.04
C ALA A 461 -9.11 -4.38 21.99
N ALA A 462 -10.11 -5.27 21.90
CA ALA A 462 -11.31 -5.29 22.72
C ALA A 462 -11.11 -5.90 24.12
N SER A 463 -9.92 -6.42 24.48
CA SER A 463 -9.73 -7.16 25.74
C SER A 463 -9.44 -6.27 26.96
N GLY A 464 -9.27 -4.96 26.82
CA GLY A 464 -9.00 -4.04 27.94
C GLY A 464 -7.67 -4.30 28.69
N ALA A 465 -6.79 -5.14 28.15
CA ALA A 465 -5.48 -5.46 28.70
C ALA A 465 -4.37 -4.90 27.82
N ALA A 466 -3.49 -4.08 28.37
CA ALA A 466 -2.26 -3.63 27.73
C ALA A 466 -1.05 -4.38 28.30
N PHE A 467 -0.09 -4.67 27.43
CA PHE A 467 1.14 -5.36 27.76
C PHE A 467 2.33 -4.50 27.40
N ALA A 468 3.27 -4.44 28.33
CA ALA A 468 4.54 -3.78 28.10
C ALA A 468 5.69 -4.65 28.60
N ARG A 469 6.85 -4.52 28.00
CA ARG A 469 8.09 -5.06 28.55
C ARG A 469 8.78 -3.97 29.36
N ALA A 470 9.17 -4.32 30.59
CA ALA A 470 10.01 -3.47 31.45
C ALA A 470 11.23 -4.29 31.92
N GLY A 471 12.37 -4.15 31.24
CA GLY A 471 13.56 -4.97 31.47
C GLY A 471 13.27 -6.46 31.21
N ASP A 472 13.50 -7.30 32.22
CA ASP A 472 13.24 -8.75 32.19
C ASP A 472 11.83 -9.11 32.68
N ASN A 473 10.90 -8.17 32.67
CA ASN A 473 9.53 -8.41 33.12
C ASN A 473 8.53 -8.18 32.00
N ILE A 474 7.44 -8.97 32.01
CA ILE A 474 6.18 -8.65 31.31
C ILE A 474 5.31 -7.87 32.30
N VAL A 475 4.87 -6.68 31.94
CA VAL A 475 3.92 -5.88 32.70
C VAL A 475 2.55 -5.97 32.03
N LEU A 476 1.57 -6.46 32.76
CA LEU A 476 0.16 -6.47 32.38
C LEU A 476 -0.54 -5.27 33.02
N THR A 477 -1.23 -4.49 32.22
CA THR A 477 -2.05 -3.37 32.68
C THR A 477 -3.47 -3.55 32.16
N PHE A 478 -4.46 -3.52 33.03
CA PHE A 478 -5.87 -3.64 32.68
C PHE A 478 -6.57 -2.28 32.80
N THR A 479 -7.43 -1.97 31.85
CA THR A 479 -8.19 -0.69 31.82
C THR A 479 -9.11 -0.51 33.03
N ASP A 480 -9.60 -1.60 33.63
CA ASP A 480 -10.42 -1.60 34.85
C ASP A 480 -9.62 -1.92 36.12
N GLY A 481 -8.34 -2.24 35.99
CA GLY A 481 -7.43 -2.52 37.10
C GLY A 481 -7.78 -3.73 38.00
N GLN A 482 -8.81 -4.52 37.66
CA GLN A 482 -9.32 -5.59 38.53
C GLN A 482 -9.44 -6.98 37.88
N GLN A 483 -9.02 -7.16 36.65
CA GLN A 483 -9.14 -8.48 36.01
C GLN A 483 -8.22 -9.52 36.67
N THR A 484 -8.75 -10.74 36.85
CA THR A 484 -8.02 -11.90 37.36
C THR A 484 -7.94 -12.99 36.28
N GLY A 485 -6.84 -13.73 36.23
CA GLY A 485 -6.68 -14.81 35.27
C GLY A 485 -5.34 -15.50 35.34
N VAL A 486 -5.08 -16.34 34.33
CA VAL A 486 -3.83 -17.09 34.23
C VAL A 486 -3.01 -16.57 33.06
N LEU A 487 -1.79 -16.10 33.36
CA LEU A 487 -0.76 -15.81 32.38
C LEU A 487 0.08 -17.07 32.14
N ASN A 488 0.10 -17.56 30.90
CA ASN A 488 1.02 -18.60 30.49
C ASN A 488 2.08 -18.02 29.55
N VAL A 489 3.33 -18.42 29.73
CA VAL A 489 4.43 -18.13 28.81
C VAL A 489 4.91 -19.44 28.21
N TYR A 490 4.96 -19.48 26.89
CA TYR A 490 5.36 -20.66 26.10
C TYR A 490 6.66 -20.37 25.35
N SER A 491 7.49 -21.39 25.15
CA SER A 491 8.50 -21.38 24.11
C SER A 491 7.87 -21.51 22.72
N ILE A 492 8.63 -21.18 21.67
CA ILE A 492 8.14 -21.19 20.28
C ILE A 492 7.68 -22.58 19.81
N ASP A 493 8.15 -23.66 20.46
CA ASP A 493 7.74 -25.04 20.24
C ASP A 493 6.48 -25.44 21.04
N GLY A 494 5.83 -24.47 21.69
CA GLY A 494 4.56 -24.66 22.41
C GLY A 494 4.66 -25.22 23.83
N ARG A 495 5.88 -25.37 24.37
CA ARG A 495 6.09 -25.84 25.76
C ARG A 495 5.81 -24.72 26.75
N VAL A 496 4.99 -24.97 27.78
CA VAL A 496 4.75 -24.02 28.89
C VAL A 496 6.05 -23.83 29.69
N ILE A 497 6.54 -22.59 29.73
CA ILE A 497 7.74 -22.20 30.46
C ILE A 497 7.40 -21.54 31.81
N ARG A 498 6.30 -20.78 31.84
CA ARG A 498 5.77 -20.12 33.04
C ARG A 498 4.24 -20.20 33.06
N ASN A 499 3.70 -20.37 34.25
CA ASN A 499 2.27 -20.28 34.52
C ASN A 499 2.10 -19.46 35.78
N VAL A 500 1.37 -18.35 35.70
CA VAL A 500 1.22 -17.38 36.81
C VAL A 500 -0.21 -16.94 36.92
N ASN A 501 -0.79 -17.07 38.11
CA ASN A 501 -2.07 -16.44 38.45
C ASN A 501 -1.87 -14.93 38.61
N VAL A 502 -2.65 -14.15 37.87
CA VAL A 502 -2.58 -12.70 37.83
C VAL A 502 -3.84 -12.12 38.42
N SER A 503 -3.70 -11.12 39.26
CA SER A 503 -4.83 -10.35 39.83
C SER A 503 -4.50 -8.86 39.73
N GLY A 504 -5.27 -8.13 38.92
CA GLY A 504 -5.03 -6.72 38.62
C GLY A 504 -3.71 -6.47 37.85
N ASN A 505 -3.29 -5.23 37.81
CA ASN A 505 -2.04 -4.83 37.15
C ASN A 505 -0.85 -5.56 37.80
N THR A 506 -0.13 -6.34 37.01
CA THR A 506 0.90 -7.25 37.51
C THR A 506 2.14 -7.24 36.64
N SER A 507 3.31 -7.36 37.28
CA SER A 507 4.59 -7.56 36.61
C SER A 507 5.07 -9.00 36.81
N VAL A 508 5.34 -9.72 35.72
CA VAL A 508 5.79 -11.10 35.75
C VAL A 508 7.21 -11.18 35.24
N SER A 509 8.11 -11.72 36.09
CA SER A 509 9.53 -11.84 35.76
C SER A 509 9.78 -12.95 34.75
N LEU A 510 10.60 -12.64 33.77
CA LEU A 510 11.16 -13.56 32.76
C LEU A 510 12.65 -13.85 33.03
N ALA A 511 13.19 -13.38 34.15
CA ALA A 511 14.57 -13.58 34.51
C ALA A 511 14.89 -15.09 34.54
N GLY A 512 16.06 -15.44 34.01
CA GLY A 512 16.55 -16.83 33.94
C GLY A 512 15.97 -17.65 32.76
N LEU A 513 15.15 -17.05 31.84
CA LEU A 513 14.81 -17.72 30.60
C LEU A 513 15.97 -17.63 29.61
N PRO A 514 16.22 -18.69 28.82
CA PRO A 514 17.22 -18.65 27.74
C PRO A 514 16.91 -17.58 26.69
N HIS A 515 17.92 -17.18 25.91
CA HIS A 515 17.70 -16.33 24.76
C HIS A 515 16.73 -17.00 23.79
N GLY A 516 15.67 -16.32 23.40
CA GLY A 516 14.68 -16.88 22.50
C GLY A 516 13.44 -16.02 22.29
N THR A 517 12.57 -16.52 21.44
CA THR A 517 11.21 -15.99 21.25
C THR A 517 10.25 -16.75 22.13
N TYR A 518 9.42 -16.05 22.88
CA TYR A 518 8.41 -16.61 23.76
C TYR A 518 7.04 -16.06 23.44
N ILE A 519 6.01 -16.84 23.73
CA ILE A 519 4.60 -16.50 23.53
C ILE A 519 3.94 -16.41 24.90
N ALA A 520 3.25 -15.32 25.18
CA ALA A 520 2.47 -15.17 26.41
C ALA A 520 0.96 -15.21 26.10
N THR A 521 0.19 -15.89 26.95
CA THR A 521 -1.28 -15.91 26.88
C THR A 521 -1.86 -15.52 28.23
N PHE A 522 -2.97 -14.79 28.20
CA PHE A 522 -3.77 -14.48 29.37
C PHE A 522 -5.20 -14.99 29.20
N ASN A 523 -5.65 -15.85 30.11
CA ASN A 523 -6.96 -16.52 30.04
C ASN A 523 -7.23 -17.20 28.69
N GLY A 524 -6.22 -17.87 28.12
CA GLY A 524 -6.33 -18.55 26.82
C GLY A 524 -6.30 -17.59 25.61
N ARG A 525 -6.24 -16.28 25.82
CA ARG A 525 -6.03 -15.30 24.77
C ARG A 525 -4.55 -14.98 24.62
N ILE A 526 -4.02 -15.08 23.42
CA ILE A 526 -2.59 -14.88 23.16
C ILE A 526 -2.26 -13.40 23.14
N ILE A 527 -1.13 -13.11 23.79
CA ILE A 527 -0.51 -11.80 23.85
C ILE A 527 0.93 -12.02 23.39
N PHE A 528 1.30 -11.45 22.27
CA PHE A 528 2.66 -11.56 21.78
C PHE A 528 3.63 -10.81 22.65
N VAL A 529 4.66 -11.51 23.11
CA VAL A 529 5.89 -10.88 23.60
C VAL A 529 7.05 -11.57 22.90
N SER A 530 7.54 -10.99 21.81
CA SER A 530 8.85 -11.34 21.27
C SER A 530 9.89 -10.56 22.04
N PHE A 531 10.79 -11.24 22.74
CA PHE A 531 11.93 -10.57 23.34
C PHE A 531 13.22 -11.33 22.98
N LYS A 532 14.18 -10.56 22.49
CA LYS A 532 15.58 -10.96 22.48
C LYS A 532 16.19 -10.47 23.78
N THR A 533 16.70 -11.38 24.59
CA THR A 533 17.62 -11.02 25.65
C THR A 533 18.97 -10.74 24.97
N THR A 534 19.44 -9.50 25.00
CA THR A 534 20.81 -9.13 24.63
C THR A 534 21.64 -9.08 25.92
N PHE A 535 22.78 -9.78 25.94
CA PHE A 535 23.86 -9.50 26.90
C PHE A 535 24.68 -8.34 26.40
#